data_b8d7391f921ff7a49d1c5199994c311e
#
_entry.id   b8d7391f921ff7a49d1c5199994c311e
#
_cell.length_a   1.000
_cell.length_b   1.000
_cell.length_c   1.000
_cell.angle_alpha   90.00
_cell.angle_beta   90.00
_cell.angle_gamma   90.00
#
_symmetry.space_group_name_H-M   'P 1'
#
loop_
_entity.id
_entity.type
_entity.pdbx_description
1 polymer ?
#
loop_
_entity_poly.entity_id
_entity_poly.type
_entity_poly.pdbx_seq_one_letter_code
_entity_poly.pdbx_strand_id
1 'polypeptide(L)'
;DYIAAIDLIYRDADKTEFRARRLAYEKAMQALAQRYPDDTEAQVFYALALNMTAPPTDKTYANQLKAAAILEKIAEKQPDHPGVAHYLVHSYDYPAIAERGLPAARLYARIAPNHPHALHMPSHIFTRLGMWNDSIDNNRRSAAAARAEGNGQEQAHAMDYLVHAHLQLGQDAEAKRVVDEIASIKGINPAIFIGPHGTTAMQARYVVERRAWREAAALPPQPSQFPFTEAIAYFARGLGHARMGDAAAAENEVKALASRQDALERQNNTFWASQVDLQKRTVMAWIAWARGSRDEALKTMRAAADLEDSMEKHIVTPSPVVPARELLGEMLLAANQPAEALKAFEASAQREPNRLRGVYGAAQAAVLTGDSVKARSYYAKLVALTQNGDGARRELQQAKEYLAQR
;
A
#
# COMPACT_ATOMS: atom_id res chain seq x y z
N ASP A 1 -20.32 -14.45 -27.68
CA ASP A 1 -20.73 -14.33 -26.26
C ASP A 1 -19.74 -13.45 -25.45
N TYR A 2 -18.41 -13.57 -25.60
CA TYR A 2 -17.42 -12.72 -24.92
C TYR A 2 -17.59 -11.22 -25.22
N ILE A 3 -17.79 -10.87 -26.51
CA ILE A 3 -18.01 -9.48 -26.93
C ILE A 3 -19.26 -8.91 -26.26
N ALA A 4 -20.35 -9.69 -26.19
CA ALA A 4 -21.58 -9.27 -25.52
C ALA A 4 -21.41 -9.07 -24.02
N ALA A 5 -20.56 -9.87 -23.37
CA ALA A 5 -20.24 -9.71 -21.96
C ALA A 5 -19.42 -8.45 -21.70
N ILE A 6 -18.33 -8.23 -22.45
CA ILE A 6 -17.48 -7.05 -22.27
C ILE A 6 -18.19 -5.74 -22.62
N ASP A 7 -19.11 -5.74 -23.57
CA ASP A 7 -19.94 -4.60 -23.94
C ASP A 7 -20.73 -4.04 -22.73
N LEU A 8 -21.10 -4.90 -21.75
CA LEU A 8 -21.80 -4.47 -20.53
C LEU A 8 -20.96 -3.53 -19.65
N ILE A 9 -19.62 -3.56 -19.76
CA ILE A 9 -18.73 -2.64 -19.02
C ILE A 9 -18.75 -1.24 -19.65
N TYR A 10 -18.86 -1.15 -20.97
CA TYR A 10 -18.67 0.09 -21.72
C TYR A 10 -19.99 0.72 -22.18
N ARG A 11 -21.02 -0.10 -22.43
CA ARG A 11 -22.35 0.39 -22.84
C ARG A 11 -22.95 1.28 -21.76
N ASP A 12 -23.53 2.39 -22.20
CA ASP A 12 -24.21 3.36 -21.32
C ASP A 12 -23.32 3.85 -20.15
N ALA A 13 -22.01 4.04 -20.41
CA ALA A 13 -21.03 4.43 -19.41
C ALA A 13 -21.33 5.79 -18.76
N ASP A 14 -22.05 6.66 -19.46
CA ASP A 14 -22.54 7.96 -19.02
C ASP A 14 -23.83 7.90 -18.19
N LYS A 15 -24.57 6.78 -18.25
CA LYS A 15 -25.90 6.61 -17.63
C LYS A 15 -25.95 5.62 -16.48
N THR A 16 -25.01 4.68 -16.46
CA THR A 16 -24.99 3.56 -15.50
C THR A 16 -23.72 3.57 -14.67
N GLU A 17 -23.90 3.48 -13.35
CA GLU A 17 -22.81 3.38 -12.38
C GLU A 17 -21.81 2.28 -12.76
N PHE A 18 -20.51 2.58 -12.65
CA PHE A 18 -19.45 1.64 -13.02
C PHE A 18 -19.52 0.31 -12.25
N ARG A 19 -19.89 0.36 -10.96
CA ARG A 19 -20.09 -0.84 -10.14
C ARG A 19 -21.21 -1.72 -10.69
N ALA A 20 -22.35 -1.13 -11.08
CA ALA A 20 -23.46 -1.87 -11.65
C ALA A 20 -23.08 -2.56 -12.98
N ARG A 21 -22.32 -1.87 -13.83
CA ARG A 21 -21.81 -2.42 -15.09
C ARG A 21 -20.86 -3.60 -14.86
N ARG A 22 -19.96 -3.52 -13.87
CA ARG A 22 -19.07 -4.64 -13.49
C ARG A 22 -19.85 -5.85 -12.96
N LEU A 23 -20.89 -5.63 -12.16
CA LEU A 23 -21.76 -6.72 -11.67
C LEU A 23 -22.54 -7.39 -12.82
N ALA A 24 -22.98 -6.61 -13.82
CA ALA A 24 -23.60 -7.16 -15.02
C ALA A 24 -22.61 -8.02 -15.84
N TYR A 25 -21.37 -7.56 -15.97
CA TYR A 25 -20.27 -8.31 -16.59
C TYR A 25 -19.97 -9.62 -15.84
N GLU A 26 -19.85 -9.58 -14.51
CA GLU A 26 -19.64 -10.78 -13.69
C GLU A 26 -20.74 -11.82 -13.94
N LYS A 27 -22.01 -11.38 -13.92
CA LYS A 27 -23.15 -12.26 -14.18
C LYS A 27 -23.11 -12.87 -15.57
N ALA A 28 -22.73 -12.08 -16.59
CA ALA A 28 -22.57 -12.57 -17.95
C ALA A 28 -21.42 -13.58 -18.08
N MET A 29 -20.27 -13.31 -17.45
CA MET A 29 -19.15 -14.23 -17.44
C MET A 29 -19.44 -15.50 -16.65
N GLN A 30 -20.20 -15.41 -15.55
CA GLN A 30 -20.70 -16.60 -14.84
C GLN A 30 -21.56 -17.49 -15.74
N ALA A 31 -22.52 -16.90 -16.46
CA ALA A 31 -23.37 -17.64 -17.38
C ALA A 31 -22.57 -18.28 -18.54
N LEU A 32 -21.57 -17.55 -19.04
CA LEU A 32 -20.67 -18.07 -20.08
C LEU A 32 -19.87 -19.26 -19.59
N ALA A 33 -19.24 -19.14 -18.41
CA ALA A 33 -18.45 -20.22 -17.80
C ALA A 33 -19.31 -21.45 -17.46
N GLN A 34 -20.58 -21.26 -17.10
CA GLN A 34 -21.52 -22.37 -16.87
C GLN A 34 -21.94 -23.05 -18.17
N ARG A 35 -22.13 -22.28 -19.25
CA ARG A 35 -22.52 -22.80 -20.57
C ARG A 35 -21.39 -23.57 -21.24
N TYR A 36 -20.16 -23.14 -21.04
CA TYR A 36 -18.97 -23.71 -21.65
C TYR A 36 -17.95 -24.11 -20.57
N PRO A 37 -18.24 -25.18 -19.80
CA PRO A 37 -17.42 -25.55 -18.64
C PRO A 37 -15.99 -25.96 -19.01
N ASP A 38 -15.75 -26.40 -20.24
CA ASP A 38 -14.44 -26.80 -20.76
C ASP A 38 -13.66 -25.61 -21.40
N ASP A 39 -14.27 -24.45 -21.53
CA ASP A 39 -13.62 -23.24 -22.01
C ASP A 39 -12.81 -22.61 -20.86
N THR A 40 -11.50 -22.82 -20.88
CA THR A 40 -10.58 -22.30 -19.85
C THR A 40 -10.66 -20.78 -19.73
N GLU A 41 -10.72 -20.06 -20.87
CA GLU A 41 -10.76 -18.60 -20.85
C GLU A 41 -12.05 -18.07 -20.22
N ALA A 42 -13.18 -18.76 -20.45
CA ALA A 42 -14.44 -18.40 -19.80
C ALA A 42 -14.34 -18.49 -18.27
N GLN A 43 -13.68 -19.52 -17.76
CA GLN A 43 -13.42 -19.69 -16.32
C GLN A 43 -12.47 -18.62 -15.80
N VAL A 44 -11.37 -18.34 -16.52
CA VAL A 44 -10.36 -17.33 -16.13
C VAL A 44 -10.98 -15.93 -16.08
N PHE A 45 -11.75 -15.53 -17.09
CA PHE A 45 -12.42 -14.21 -17.09
C PHE A 45 -13.56 -14.12 -16.08
N TYR A 46 -14.23 -15.22 -15.75
CA TYR A 46 -15.20 -15.24 -14.66
C TYR A 46 -14.49 -15.02 -13.30
N ALA A 47 -13.34 -15.66 -13.07
CA ALA A 47 -12.53 -15.44 -11.87
C ALA A 47 -12.04 -13.98 -11.77
N LEU A 48 -11.60 -13.38 -12.88
CA LEU A 48 -11.27 -11.96 -12.95
C LEU A 48 -12.46 -11.09 -12.56
N ALA A 49 -13.66 -11.36 -13.11
CA ALA A 49 -14.87 -10.62 -12.82
C ALA A 49 -15.25 -10.68 -11.33
N LEU A 50 -15.09 -11.84 -10.68
CA LEU A 50 -15.27 -11.99 -9.23
C LEU A 50 -14.32 -11.08 -8.43
N ASN A 51 -13.04 -11.00 -8.81
CA ASN A 51 -12.10 -10.08 -8.16
C ASN A 51 -12.49 -8.60 -8.37
N MET A 52 -12.96 -8.24 -9.57
CA MET A 52 -13.37 -6.87 -9.90
C MET A 52 -14.62 -6.41 -9.14
N THR A 53 -15.48 -7.32 -8.71
CA THR A 53 -16.76 -7.01 -8.06
C THR A 53 -16.75 -7.26 -6.57
N ALA A 54 -15.66 -7.81 -6.02
CA ALA A 54 -15.47 -8.08 -4.60
C ALA A 54 -15.81 -6.82 -3.77
N PRO A 55 -16.71 -6.93 -2.76
CA PRO A 55 -17.04 -5.79 -1.92
C PRO A 55 -15.81 -5.34 -1.11
N PRO A 56 -15.46 -4.04 -1.13
CA PRO A 56 -14.26 -3.56 -0.41
C PRO A 56 -14.29 -3.77 1.10
N THR A 57 -15.49 -3.94 1.66
CA THR A 57 -15.73 -4.13 3.09
C THR A 57 -15.88 -5.60 3.49
N ASP A 58 -15.89 -6.53 2.51
CA ASP A 58 -15.98 -7.97 2.81
C ASP A 58 -14.62 -8.51 3.29
N LYS A 59 -14.51 -8.72 4.59
CA LYS A 59 -13.33 -9.32 5.23
C LYS A 59 -13.36 -10.85 5.25
N THR A 60 -14.38 -11.48 4.67
CA THR A 60 -14.40 -12.94 4.43
C THR A 60 -13.70 -13.32 3.15
N TYR A 61 -13.46 -12.34 2.26
CA TYR A 61 -12.84 -12.52 0.95
C TYR A 61 -13.57 -13.54 0.06
N ALA A 62 -14.91 -13.61 0.17
CA ALA A 62 -15.70 -14.66 -0.48
C ALA A 62 -15.49 -14.71 -2.00
N ASN A 63 -15.53 -13.54 -2.67
CA ASN A 63 -15.31 -13.47 -4.12
C ASN A 63 -13.89 -13.85 -4.51
N GLN A 64 -12.90 -13.36 -3.77
CA GLN A 64 -11.49 -13.64 -4.00
C GLN A 64 -11.17 -15.13 -3.84
N LEU A 65 -11.67 -15.75 -2.78
CA LEU A 65 -11.47 -17.18 -2.54
C LEU A 65 -12.19 -18.05 -3.58
N LYS A 66 -13.38 -17.63 -4.04
CA LYS A 66 -14.09 -18.29 -5.14
C LYS A 66 -13.32 -18.18 -6.45
N ALA A 67 -12.79 -17.00 -6.77
CA ALA A 67 -11.94 -16.79 -7.94
C ALA A 67 -10.68 -17.66 -7.88
N ALA A 68 -10.00 -17.66 -6.73
CA ALA A 68 -8.81 -18.49 -6.53
C ALA A 68 -9.09 -19.98 -6.72
N ALA A 69 -10.18 -20.49 -6.16
CA ALA A 69 -10.55 -21.91 -6.30
C ALA A 69 -10.81 -22.35 -7.78
N ILE A 70 -11.31 -21.43 -8.62
CA ILE A 70 -11.45 -21.66 -10.06
C ILE A 70 -10.06 -21.70 -10.71
N LEU A 71 -9.22 -20.70 -10.42
CA LEU A 71 -7.90 -20.56 -11.03
C LEU A 71 -6.93 -21.67 -10.61
N GLU A 72 -6.97 -22.11 -9.34
CA GLU A 72 -6.12 -23.21 -8.85
C GLU A 72 -6.38 -24.52 -9.61
N LYS A 73 -7.65 -24.84 -9.90
CA LYS A 73 -8.00 -26.02 -10.72
C LYS A 73 -7.47 -25.93 -12.15
N ILE A 74 -7.39 -24.72 -12.70
CA ILE A 74 -6.83 -24.51 -14.04
C ILE A 74 -5.31 -24.62 -13.98
N ALA A 75 -4.67 -24.07 -12.95
CA ALA A 75 -3.23 -24.12 -12.74
C ALA A 75 -2.69 -25.57 -12.68
N GLU A 76 -3.47 -26.51 -12.13
CA GLU A 76 -3.11 -27.93 -12.12
C GLU A 76 -2.93 -28.52 -13.53
N LYS A 77 -3.72 -28.03 -14.51
CA LYS A 77 -3.72 -28.52 -15.90
C LYS A 77 -2.85 -27.65 -16.82
N GLN A 78 -2.77 -26.37 -16.52
CA GLN A 78 -2.10 -25.35 -17.33
C GLN A 78 -1.22 -24.46 -16.43
N PRO A 79 -0.12 -25.00 -15.86
CA PRO A 79 0.70 -24.29 -14.88
C PRO A 79 1.35 -23.01 -15.44
N ASP A 80 1.62 -22.97 -16.74
CA ASP A 80 2.27 -21.83 -17.40
C ASP A 80 1.26 -20.81 -18.00
N HIS A 81 -0.02 -20.91 -17.66
CA HIS A 81 -1.03 -19.98 -18.14
C HIS A 81 -0.86 -18.59 -17.48
N PRO A 82 -0.49 -17.53 -18.22
CA PRO A 82 -0.10 -16.25 -17.61
C PRO A 82 -1.27 -15.58 -16.87
N GLY A 83 -2.49 -15.63 -17.41
CA GLY A 83 -3.68 -15.05 -16.77
C GLY A 83 -4.03 -15.74 -15.45
N VAL A 84 -3.83 -17.05 -15.36
CA VAL A 84 -4.07 -17.82 -14.13
C VAL A 84 -3.12 -17.38 -13.02
N ALA A 85 -1.82 -17.35 -13.29
CA ALA A 85 -0.83 -16.92 -12.30
C ALA A 85 -1.06 -15.46 -11.88
N HIS A 86 -1.36 -14.57 -12.84
CA HIS A 86 -1.65 -13.16 -12.60
C HIS A 86 -2.87 -12.98 -11.67
N TYR A 87 -3.98 -13.60 -12.01
CA TYR A 87 -5.22 -13.40 -11.26
C TYR A 87 -5.23 -14.13 -9.92
N LEU A 88 -4.43 -15.18 -9.73
CA LEU A 88 -4.17 -15.76 -8.42
C LEU A 88 -3.44 -14.77 -7.50
N VAL A 89 -2.45 -14.03 -8.02
CA VAL A 89 -1.80 -12.96 -7.26
C VAL A 89 -2.84 -11.93 -6.80
N HIS A 90 -3.71 -11.46 -7.69
CA HIS A 90 -4.77 -10.51 -7.32
C HIS A 90 -5.78 -11.09 -6.33
N SER A 91 -6.16 -12.37 -6.47
CA SER A 91 -7.08 -13.03 -5.56
C SER A 91 -6.53 -13.12 -4.13
N TYR A 92 -5.22 -13.18 -3.98
CA TYR A 92 -4.54 -13.35 -2.70
C TYR A 92 -3.84 -12.09 -2.17
N ASP A 93 -3.91 -10.93 -2.86
CA ASP A 93 -3.31 -9.66 -2.40
C ASP A 93 -4.07 -9.03 -1.22
N TYR A 94 -4.31 -9.83 -0.18
CA TYR A 94 -4.99 -9.42 1.05
C TYR A 94 -4.25 -10.00 2.26
N PRO A 95 -4.09 -9.23 3.38
CA PRO A 95 -3.23 -9.63 4.49
C PRO A 95 -3.52 -11.04 5.04
N ALA A 96 -4.81 -11.38 5.23
CA ALA A 96 -5.20 -12.64 5.85
C ALA A 96 -5.00 -13.89 4.96
N ILE A 97 -4.83 -13.70 3.65
CA ILE A 97 -4.76 -14.82 2.68
C ILE A 97 -3.54 -14.75 1.76
N ALA A 98 -2.63 -13.79 1.96
CA ALA A 98 -1.49 -13.54 1.09
C ALA A 98 -0.53 -14.74 0.98
N GLU A 99 -0.34 -15.51 2.03
CA GLU A 99 0.55 -16.69 2.01
C GLU A 99 0.15 -17.70 0.94
N ARG A 100 -1.15 -17.84 0.66
CA ARG A 100 -1.66 -18.73 -0.40
C ARG A 100 -1.24 -18.29 -1.80
N GLY A 101 -0.92 -17.01 -1.98
CA GLY A 101 -0.46 -16.44 -3.24
C GLY A 101 1.01 -16.69 -3.58
N LEU A 102 1.82 -17.16 -2.62
CA LEU A 102 3.26 -17.36 -2.82
C LEU A 102 3.63 -18.26 -4.01
N PRO A 103 2.98 -19.41 -4.23
CA PRO A 103 3.30 -20.27 -5.38
C PRO A 103 3.10 -19.53 -6.72
N ALA A 104 1.96 -18.85 -6.88
CA ALA A 104 1.65 -18.08 -8.09
C ALA A 104 2.62 -16.89 -8.27
N ALA A 105 2.95 -16.16 -7.19
CA ALA A 105 3.90 -15.07 -7.22
C ALA A 105 5.29 -15.53 -7.68
N ARG A 106 5.80 -16.65 -7.14
CA ARG A 106 7.11 -17.19 -7.54
C ARG A 106 7.14 -17.72 -8.97
N LEU A 107 6.00 -18.12 -9.50
CA LEU A 107 5.88 -18.66 -10.85
C LEU A 107 5.76 -17.56 -11.90
N TYR A 108 4.96 -16.53 -11.67
CA TYR A 108 4.53 -15.59 -12.70
C TYR A 108 5.69 -14.85 -13.39
N ALA A 109 6.68 -14.37 -12.63
CA ALA A 109 7.86 -13.71 -13.21
C ALA A 109 8.73 -14.62 -14.09
N ARG A 110 8.53 -15.94 -14.03
CA ARG A 110 9.20 -16.94 -14.91
C ARG A 110 8.41 -17.19 -16.19
N ILE A 111 7.08 -17.10 -16.12
CA ILE A 111 6.19 -17.31 -17.28
C ILE A 111 6.39 -16.18 -18.31
N ALA A 112 6.50 -14.92 -17.85
CA ALA A 112 6.66 -13.76 -18.72
C ALA A 112 7.87 -12.90 -18.30
N PRO A 113 9.12 -13.39 -18.48
CA PRO A 113 10.33 -12.82 -17.87
C PRO A 113 10.77 -11.47 -18.46
N ASN A 114 10.17 -11.04 -19.57
CA ASN A 114 10.49 -9.78 -20.23
C ASN A 114 9.36 -8.73 -20.12
N HIS A 115 8.19 -9.09 -19.59
CA HIS A 115 7.07 -8.18 -19.50
C HIS A 115 7.10 -7.42 -18.17
N PRO A 116 7.15 -6.07 -18.17
CA PRO A 116 7.29 -5.27 -16.96
C PRO A 116 6.27 -5.61 -15.87
N HIS A 117 4.99 -5.68 -16.24
CA HIS A 117 3.90 -5.97 -15.31
C HIS A 117 4.01 -7.39 -14.71
N ALA A 118 4.38 -8.38 -15.49
CA ALA A 118 4.56 -9.76 -14.99
C ALA A 118 5.73 -9.87 -14.00
N LEU A 119 6.79 -9.08 -14.21
CA LEU A 119 7.92 -8.98 -13.29
C LEU A 119 7.54 -8.25 -12.00
N HIS A 120 6.63 -7.28 -12.07
CA HIS A 120 6.15 -6.51 -10.92
C HIS A 120 5.17 -7.30 -10.05
N MET A 121 4.21 -8.00 -10.64
CA MET A 121 3.07 -8.61 -9.95
C MET A 121 3.41 -9.49 -8.73
N PRO A 122 4.49 -10.30 -8.73
CA PRO A 122 4.88 -11.05 -7.54
C PRO A 122 5.10 -10.19 -6.30
N SER A 123 5.53 -8.94 -6.49
CA SER A 123 5.80 -8.01 -5.39
C SER A 123 4.55 -7.61 -4.60
N HIS A 124 3.35 -7.76 -5.14
CA HIS A 124 2.11 -7.59 -4.38
C HIS A 124 2.07 -8.55 -3.19
N ILE A 125 2.30 -9.84 -3.45
CA ILE A 125 2.33 -10.87 -2.39
C ILE A 125 3.55 -10.69 -1.48
N PHE A 126 4.73 -10.45 -2.05
CA PHE A 126 5.95 -10.26 -1.24
C PHE A 126 5.83 -9.06 -0.31
N THR A 127 5.23 -7.96 -0.76
CA THR A 127 4.98 -6.77 0.07
C THR A 127 3.98 -7.08 1.19
N ARG A 128 2.87 -7.80 0.90
CA ARG A 128 1.91 -8.24 1.93
C ARG A 128 2.55 -9.08 3.02
N LEU A 129 3.55 -9.86 2.68
CA LEU A 129 4.25 -10.75 3.61
C LEU A 129 5.52 -10.12 4.21
N GLY A 130 5.86 -8.88 3.84
CA GLY A 130 7.07 -8.21 4.29
C GLY A 130 8.35 -8.89 3.82
N MET A 131 8.31 -9.51 2.63
CA MET A 131 9.44 -10.15 1.95
C MET A 131 10.14 -9.11 1.05
N TRP A 132 10.82 -8.16 1.71
CA TRP A 132 11.30 -6.95 1.05
C TRP A 132 12.37 -7.21 -0.02
N ASN A 133 13.28 -8.16 0.19
CA ASN A 133 14.31 -8.49 -0.81
C ASN A 133 13.69 -9.06 -2.09
N ASP A 134 12.70 -9.97 -1.96
CA ASP A 134 11.97 -10.51 -3.12
C ASP A 134 11.21 -9.41 -3.87
N SER A 135 10.60 -8.47 -3.12
CA SER A 135 9.92 -7.31 -3.71
C SER A 135 10.92 -6.41 -4.48
N ILE A 136 12.10 -6.14 -3.92
CA ILE A 136 13.15 -5.34 -4.56
C ILE A 136 13.63 -6.01 -5.85
N ASP A 137 13.95 -7.30 -5.80
CA ASP A 137 14.49 -8.01 -6.96
C ASP A 137 13.51 -8.02 -8.14
N ASN A 138 12.23 -8.25 -7.87
CA ASN A 138 11.20 -8.23 -8.91
C ASN A 138 10.97 -6.82 -9.46
N ASN A 139 10.88 -5.81 -8.61
CA ASN A 139 10.63 -4.45 -9.07
C ASN A 139 11.84 -3.81 -9.76
N ARG A 140 13.08 -4.18 -9.42
CA ARG A 140 14.26 -3.77 -10.21
C ARG A 140 14.20 -4.27 -11.64
N ARG A 141 13.84 -5.54 -11.82
CA ARG A 141 13.68 -6.14 -13.13
C ARG A 141 12.53 -5.50 -13.90
N SER A 142 11.39 -5.28 -13.23
CA SER A 142 10.23 -4.61 -13.81
C SER A 142 10.54 -3.19 -14.26
N ALA A 143 11.14 -2.38 -13.40
CA ALA A 143 11.50 -1.00 -13.74
C ALA A 143 12.51 -0.93 -14.90
N ALA A 144 13.48 -1.86 -14.97
CA ALA A 144 14.43 -1.94 -16.07
C ALA A 144 13.75 -2.31 -17.39
N ALA A 145 12.85 -3.31 -17.40
CA ALA A 145 12.07 -3.69 -18.57
C ALA A 145 11.15 -2.56 -19.04
N ALA A 146 10.44 -1.91 -18.12
CA ALA A 146 9.56 -0.78 -18.41
C ALA A 146 10.35 0.41 -19.03
N ARG A 147 11.55 0.70 -18.49
CA ARG A 147 12.45 1.71 -19.06
C ARG A 147 12.87 1.36 -20.49
N ALA A 148 13.21 0.11 -20.75
CA ALA A 148 13.61 -0.35 -22.10
C ALA A 148 12.48 -0.23 -23.12
N GLU A 149 11.23 -0.39 -22.69
CA GLU A 149 10.02 -0.23 -23.50
C GLU A 149 9.54 1.25 -23.61
N GLY A 150 10.13 2.19 -22.86
CA GLY A 150 9.65 3.56 -22.74
C GLY A 150 8.31 3.70 -22.00
N ASN A 151 7.95 2.71 -21.19
CA ASN A 151 6.71 2.67 -20.42
C ASN A 151 6.90 3.31 -19.03
N GLY A 152 6.81 4.65 -18.98
CA GLY A 152 6.99 5.40 -17.73
C GLY A 152 5.95 5.10 -16.66
N GLN A 153 4.76 4.62 -17.01
CA GLN A 153 3.72 4.24 -16.06
C GLN A 153 4.17 3.04 -15.21
N GLU A 154 4.55 1.95 -15.88
CA GLU A 154 5.03 0.74 -15.21
C GLU A 154 6.37 0.98 -14.51
N GLN A 155 7.25 1.80 -15.08
CA GLN A 155 8.51 2.18 -14.44
C GLN A 155 8.25 2.88 -13.10
N ALA A 156 7.43 3.94 -13.09
CA ALA A 156 7.11 4.70 -11.87
C ALA A 156 6.39 3.82 -10.84
N HIS A 157 5.52 2.93 -11.29
CA HIS A 157 4.81 1.99 -10.44
C HIS A 157 5.74 1.02 -9.72
N ALA A 158 6.63 0.36 -10.46
CA ALA A 158 7.63 -0.53 -9.87
C ALA A 158 8.59 0.21 -8.92
N MET A 159 8.94 1.46 -9.25
CA MET A 159 9.82 2.29 -8.41
C MET A 159 9.17 2.69 -7.09
N ASP A 160 7.83 2.87 -6.99
CA ASP A 160 7.15 3.12 -5.69
C ASP A 160 7.33 1.91 -4.74
N TYR A 161 7.21 0.69 -5.27
CA TYR A 161 7.48 -0.52 -4.49
C TYR A 161 8.95 -0.64 -4.07
N LEU A 162 9.90 -0.24 -4.94
CA LEU A 162 11.32 -0.22 -4.61
C LEU A 162 11.61 0.73 -3.45
N VAL A 163 11.13 1.97 -3.52
CA VAL A 163 11.32 2.95 -2.45
C VAL A 163 10.71 2.42 -1.15
N HIS A 164 9.49 1.88 -1.21
CA HIS A 164 8.84 1.31 -0.03
C HIS A 164 9.69 0.20 0.59
N ALA A 165 10.10 -0.79 -0.17
CA ALA A 165 10.84 -1.95 0.32
C ALA A 165 12.26 -1.57 0.85
N HIS A 166 12.98 -0.70 0.15
CA HIS A 166 14.28 -0.21 0.62
C HIS A 166 14.19 0.50 1.97
N LEU A 167 13.14 1.32 2.16
CA LEU A 167 12.91 2.02 3.43
C LEU A 167 12.63 1.05 4.59
N GLN A 168 11.95 -0.08 4.33
CA GLN A 168 11.71 -1.09 5.36
C GLN A 168 12.97 -1.88 5.73
N LEU A 169 13.95 -1.97 4.83
CA LEU A 169 15.26 -2.56 5.11
C LEU A 169 16.28 -1.56 5.69
N GLY A 170 15.90 -0.29 5.92
CA GLY A 170 16.79 0.76 6.36
C GLY A 170 17.88 1.12 5.33
N GLN A 171 17.59 0.91 4.04
CA GLN A 171 18.46 1.23 2.90
C GLN A 171 18.07 2.60 2.33
N ASP A 172 18.27 3.65 3.14
CA ASP A 172 17.84 5.01 2.81
C ASP A 172 18.57 5.58 1.60
N ALA A 173 19.82 5.24 1.40
CA ALA A 173 20.61 5.67 0.25
C ALA A 173 20.10 5.05 -1.07
N GLU A 174 19.70 3.77 -1.05
CA GLU A 174 19.07 3.12 -2.20
C GLU A 174 17.71 3.73 -2.51
N ALA A 175 16.87 3.92 -1.47
CA ALA A 175 15.58 4.59 -1.64
C ALA A 175 15.76 6.01 -2.23
N LYS A 176 16.78 6.76 -1.79
CA LYS A 176 17.10 8.09 -2.33
C LYS A 176 17.47 8.02 -3.80
N ARG A 177 18.32 7.07 -4.20
CA ARG A 177 18.70 6.89 -5.60
C ARG A 177 17.48 6.67 -6.50
N VAL A 178 16.55 5.82 -6.06
CA VAL A 178 15.30 5.59 -6.81
C VAL A 178 14.46 6.86 -6.90
N VAL A 179 14.33 7.63 -5.80
CA VAL A 179 13.60 8.91 -5.81
C VAL A 179 14.27 9.92 -6.76
N ASP A 180 15.60 9.99 -6.79
CA ASP A 180 16.33 10.92 -7.67
C ASP A 180 16.17 10.59 -9.17
N GLU A 181 15.85 9.35 -9.51
CA GLU A 181 15.58 8.93 -10.88
C GLU A 181 14.23 9.43 -11.43
N ILE A 182 13.30 9.92 -10.57
CA ILE A 182 11.95 10.36 -10.99
C ILE A 182 12.03 11.35 -12.15
N ALA A 183 12.92 12.34 -12.08
CA ALA A 183 13.08 13.36 -13.12
C ALA A 183 13.51 12.81 -14.48
N SER A 184 14.08 11.60 -14.52
CA SER A 184 14.53 10.94 -15.74
C SER A 184 13.48 10.02 -16.38
N ILE A 185 12.35 9.77 -15.72
CA ILE A 185 11.29 8.89 -16.22
C ILE A 185 10.62 9.56 -17.42
N LYS A 186 10.61 8.86 -18.55
CA LYS A 186 9.94 9.29 -19.78
C LYS A 186 8.66 8.48 -20.00
N GLY A 187 7.71 9.05 -20.76
CA GLY A 187 6.49 8.32 -21.15
C GLY A 187 5.44 8.20 -20.05
N ILE A 188 5.50 9.03 -19.01
CA ILE A 188 4.39 9.14 -18.05
C ILE A 188 3.24 9.88 -18.73
N ASN A 189 2.11 9.19 -18.90
CA ASN A 189 0.88 9.79 -19.38
C ASN A 189 0.10 10.40 -18.19
N PRO A 190 -0.10 11.71 -18.10
CA PRO A 190 -0.80 12.34 -16.99
C PRO A 190 -2.29 11.97 -16.91
N ALA A 191 -2.86 11.39 -17.99
CA ALA A 191 -4.24 10.92 -18.01
C ALA A 191 -4.43 9.53 -17.38
N ILE A 192 -3.34 8.85 -16.99
CA ILE A 192 -3.35 7.55 -16.31
C ILE A 192 -2.74 7.75 -14.92
N PHE A 193 -3.49 7.45 -13.85
CA PHE A 193 -3.09 7.81 -12.50
C PHE A 193 -1.85 7.07 -11.97
N ILE A 194 -1.55 5.87 -12.47
CA ILE A 194 -0.52 4.97 -11.93
C ILE A 194 0.85 5.66 -11.87
N GLY A 195 1.30 6.27 -12.97
CA GLY A 195 2.58 6.98 -13.01
C GLY A 195 2.63 8.22 -12.10
N PRO A 196 1.71 9.19 -12.24
CA PRO A 196 1.64 10.35 -11.33
C PRO A 196 1.52 9.96 -9.86
N HIS A 197 0.73 8.92 -9.55
CA HIS A 197 0.60 8.42 -8.18
C HIS A 197 1.93 7.87 -7.65
N GLY A 198 2.59 7.00 -8.42
CA GLY A 198 3.87 6.40 -8.03
C GLY A 198 4.93 7.47 -7.77
N THR A 199 5.09 8.45 -8.66
CA THR A 199 6.08 9.52 -8.49
C THR A 199 5.83 10.39 -7.27
N THR A 200 4.56 10.70 -6.96
CA THR A 200 4.21 11.47 -5.77
C THR A 200 4.36 10.64 -4.47
N ALA A 201 3.92 9.37 -4.53
CA ALA A 201 4.01 8.47 -3.37
C ALA A 201 5.45 8.18 -2.95
N MET A 202 6.37 7.94 -3.91
CA MET A 202 7.79 7.71 -3.62
C MET A 202 8.40 8.85 -2.81
N GLN A 203 8.16 10.10 -3.20
CA GLN A 203 8.69 11.28 -2.52
C GLN A 203 8.13 11.39 -1.10
N ALA A 204 6.81 11.21 -0.94
CA ALA A 204 6.16 11.27 0.36
C ALA A 204 6.64 10.14 1.30
N ARG A 205 6.74 8.90 0.81
CA ARG A 205 7.27 7.75 1.58
C ARG A 205 8.68 8.03 2.05
N TYR A 206 9.55 8.50 1.16
CA TYR A 206 10.95 8.74 1.47
C TYR A 206 11.12 9.70 2.66
N VAL A 207 10.37 10.78 2.71
CA VAL A 207 10.48 11.77 3.78
C VAL A 207 9.72 11.34 5.05
N VAL A 208 8.53 10.74 4.92
CA VAL A 208 7.71 10.36 6.07
C VAL A 208 8.29 9.16 6.82
N GLU A 209 8.73 8.11 6.14
CA GLU A 209 9.33 6.93 6.78
C GLU A 209 10.63 7.26 7.53
N ARG A 210 11.41 8.19 7.03
CA ARG A 210 12.63 8.68 7.67
C ARG A 210 12.39 9.65 8.82
N ARG A 211 11.14 10.08 9.04
CA ARG A 211 10.79 11.16 9.99
C ARG A 211 11.49 12.49 9.68
N ALA A 212 11.82 12.71 8.41
CA ALA A 212 12.43 13.94 7.91
C ALA A 212 11.37 15.06 7.81
N TRP A 213 10.82 15.47 8.94
CA TRP A 213 9.63 16.34 9.02
C TRP A 213 9.81 17.69 8.32
N ARG A 214 11.03 18.25 8.35
CA ARG A 214 11.34 19.49 7.62
C ARG A 214 11.29 19.26 6.10
N GLU A 215 11.84 18.14 5.63
CA GLU A 215 11.76 17.76 4.21
C GLU A 215 10.31 17.47 3.80
N ALA A 216 9.54 16.79 4.67
CA ALA A 216 8.13 16.54 4.43
C ALA A 216 7.31 17.82 4.31
N ALA A 217 7.50 18.80 5.20
CA ALA A 217 6.84 20.10 5.17
C ALA A 217 7.17 20.92 3.91
N ALA A 218 8.35 20.72 3.34
CA ALA A 218 8.84 21.41 2.14
C ALA A 218 8.52 20.68 0.82
N LEU A 219 7.85 19.51 0.88
CA LEU A 219 7.57 18.70 -0.31
C LEU A 219 6.70 19.49 -1.31
N PRO A 220 7.12 19.67 -2.58
CA PRO A 220 6.34 20.42 -3.54
C PRO A 220 5.13 19.61 -4.01
N PRO A 221 3.89 20.13 -3.87
CA PRO A 221 2.73 19.48 -4.47
C PRO A 221 2.86 19.45 -6.00
N GLN A 222 2.58 18.32 -6.60
CA GLN A 222 2.58 18.16 -8.05
C GLN A 222 1.14 18.22 -8.56
N PRO A 223 0.80 19.16 -9.46
CA PRO A 223 -0.54 19.24 -10.04
C PRO A 223 -0.90 17.93 -10.76
N SER A 224 -2.10 17.45 -10.50
CA SER A 224 -2.63 16.23 -11.11
C SER A 224 -4.14 16.36 -11.36
N GLN A 225 -4.63 15.74 -12.44
CA GLN A 225 -6.08 15.61 -12.64
C GLN A 225 -6.73 14.61 -11.65
N PHE A 226 -5.90 13.91 -10.86
CA PHE A 226 -6.33 12.97 -9.83
C PHE A 226 -6.18 13.60 -8.44
N PRO A 227 -7.26 14.09 -7.81
CA PRO A 227 -7.18 14.78 -6.51
C PRO A 227 -6.51 13.94 -5.41
N PHE A 228 -6.70 12.63 -5.44
CA PHE A 228 -6.08 11.70 -4.47
C PHE A 228 -4.56 11.58 -4.62
N THR A 229 -4.01 11.84 -5.80
CA THR A 229 -2.56 11.89 -6.03
C THR A 229 -1.98 13.16 -5.41
N GLU A 230 -2.61 14.31 -5.63
CA GLU A 230 -2.19 15.57 -4.99
C GLU A 230 -2.27 15.50 -3.46
N ALA A 231 -3.31 14.82 -2.94
CA ALA A 231 -3.53 14.67 -1.50
C ALA A 231 -2.33 14.04 -0.77
N ILE A 232 -1.58 13.17 -1.43
CA ILE A 232 -0.39 12.52 -0.84
C ILE A 232 0.66 13.57 -0.41
N ALA A 233 0.92 14.57 -1.25
CA ALA A 233 1.87 15.62 -0.92
C ALA A 233 1.35 16.50 0.24
N TYR A 234 0.09 16.89 0.22
CA TYR A 234 -0.52 17.66 1.30
C TYR A 234 -0.56 16.89 2.62
N PHE A 235 -0.77 15.58 2.58
CA PHE A 235 -0.67 14.72 3.74
C PHE A 235 0.74 14.70 4.35
N ALA A 236 1.77 14.49 3.52
CA ALA A 236 3.15 14.50 3.99
C ALA A 236 3.55 15.86 4.57
N ARG A 237 3.16 16.97 3.93
CA ARG A 237 3.38 18.34 4.40
C ARG A 237 2.67 18.60 5.72
N GLY A 238 1.39 18.21 5.81
CA GLY A 238 0.58 18.37 7.02
C GLY A 238 1.18 17.62 8.22
N LEU A 239 1.64 16.39 8.01
CA LEU A 239 2.40 15.65 9.03
C LEU A 239 3.70 16.38 9.39
N GLY A 240 4.46 16.83 8.39
CA GLY A 240 5.71 17.55 8.60
C GLY A 240 5.52 18.77 9.49
N HIS A 241 4.60 19.67 9.14
CA HIS A 241 4.28 20.87 9.91
C HIS A 241 3.78 20.54 11.33
N ALA A 242 2.80 19.63 11.46
CA ALA A 242 2.24 19.28 12.77
C ALA A 242 3.29 18.64 13.69
N ARG A 243 4.18 17.78 13.16
CA ARG A 243 5.26 17.12 13.93
C ARG A 243 6.38 18.09 14.32
N MET A 244 6.51 19.22 13.63
CA MET A 244 7.42 20.32 14.03
C MET A 244 6.76 21.33 14.98
N GLY A 245 5.48 21.15 15.32
CA GLY A 245 4.72 22.06 16.21
C GLY A 245 4.05 23.23 15.48
N ASP A 246 4.18 23.34 14.16
CA ASP A 246 3.54 24.39 13.36
C ASP A 246 2.10 23.98 12.99
N ALA A 247 1.22 24.10 13.99
CA ALA A 247 -0.18 23.77 13.84
C ALA A 247 -0.90 24.64 12.78
N ALA A 248 -0.51 25.92 12.65
CA ALA A 248 -1.13 26.84 11.71
C ALA A 248 -0.82 26.48 10.25
N ALA A 249 0.43 26.17 9.94
CA ALA A 249 0.79 25.67 8.62
C ALA A 249 0.14 24.31 8.31
N ALA A 250 0.09 23.40 9.29
CA ALA A 250 -0.59 22.12 9.13
C ALA A 250 -2.09 22.26 8.83
N GLU A 251 -2.78 23.27 9.40
CA GLU A 251 -4.19 23.54 9.07
C GLU A 251 -4.41 23.97 7.63
N ASN A 252 -3.47 24.64 7.01
CA ASN A 252 -3.57 24.98 5.58
C ASN A 252 -3.51 23.70 4.71
N GLU A 253 -2.70 22.72 5.10
CA GLU A 253 -2.66 21.43 4.42
C GLU A 253 -3.96 20.62 4.64
N VAL A 254 -4.58 20.71 5.83
CA VAL A 254 -5.91 20.12 6.10
C VAL A 254 -6.99 20.73 5.19
N LYS A 255 -6.97 22.05 4.95
CA LYS A 255 -7.89 22.69 4.01
C LYS A 255 -7.67 22.20 2.57
N ALA A 256 -6.40 22.02 2.18
CA ALA A 256 -6.06 21.47 0.88
C ALA A 256 -6.57 20.01 0.73
N LEU A 257 -6.39 19.17 1.75
CA LEU A 257 -6.94 17.82 1.79
C LEU A 257 -8.48 17.81 1.71
N ALA A 258 -9.16 18.68 2.46
CA ALA A 258 -10.61 18.79 2.40
C ALA A 258 -11.10 19.13 0.99
N SER A 259 -10.46 20.09 0.31
CA SER A 259 -10.79 20.44 -1.08
C SER A 259 -10.64 19.26 -2.04
N ARG A 260 -9.64 18.38 -1.86
CA ARG A 260 -9.44 17.18 -2.66
C ARG A 260 -10.47 16.09 -2.35
N GLN A 261 -10.83 15.94 -1.08
CA GLN A 261 -11.93 15.07 -0.67
C GLN A 261 -13.25 15.50 -1.32
N ASP A 262 -13.62 16.78 -1.23
CA ASP A 262 -14.83 17.32 -1.84
C ASP A 262 -14.86 17.12 -3.37
N ALA A 263 -13.70 17.23 -4.04
CA ALA A 263 -13.60 16.98 -5.47
C ALA A 263 -13.87 15.50 -5.80
N LEU A 264 -13.35 14.58 -4.99
CA LEU A 264 -13.57 13.14 -5.16
C LEU A 264 -15.03 12.74 -4.87
N GLU A 265 -15.65 13.34 -3.86
CA GLU A 265 -17.09 13.14 -3.56
C GLU A 265 -17.98 13.59 -4.70
N ARG A 266 -17.69 14.75 -5.30
CA ARG A 266 -18.42 15.21 -6.52
C ARG A 266 -18.24 14.29 -7.72
N GLN A 267 -17.12 13.55 -7.78
CA GLN A 267 -16.83 12.54 -8.81
C GLN A 267 -17.42 11.16 -8.47
N ASN A 268 -18.16 11.01 -7.36
CA ASN A 268 -18.62 9.73 -6.82
C ASN A 268 -17.48 8.72 -6.57
N ASN A 269 -16.27 9.21 -6.34
CA ASN A 269 -15.09 8.39 -6.07
C ASN A 269 -14.93 8.14 -4.56
N THR A 270 -15.83 7.35 -4.00
CA THR A 270 -15.97 7.14 -2.56
C THR A 270 -14.75 6.50 -1.91
N PHE A 271 -14.08 5.59 -2.63
CA PHE A 271 -12.87 4.94 -2.12
C PHE A 271 -11.75 5.96 -1.86
N TRP A 272 -11.39 6.75 -2.87
CA TRP A 272 -10.32 7.72 -2.72
C TRP A 272 -10.72 8.91 -1.83
N ALA A 273 -12.00 9.27 -1.78
CA ALA A 273 -12.51 10.25 -0.81
C ALA A 273 -12.27 9.77 0.64
N SER A 274 -12.53 8.49 0.92
CA SER A 274 -12.25 7.89 2.24
C SER A 274 -10.76 7.84 2.57
N GLN A 275 -9.89 7.58 1.57
CA GLN A 275 -8.44 7.62 1.76
C GLN A 275 -7.94 9.05 2.11
N VAL A 276 -8.49 10.07 1.46
CA VAL A 276 -8.16 11.47 1.77
C VAL A 276 -8.75 11.91 3.12
N ASP A 277 -9.94 11.44 3.49
CA ASP A 277 -10.50 11.69 4.83
C ASP A 277 -9.62 11.08 5.94
N LEU A 278 -9.13 9.85 5.73
CA LEU A 278 -8.15 9.21 6.61
C LEU A 278 -6.89 10.07 6.79
N GLN A 279 -6.30 10.53 5.69
CA GLN A 279 -5.11 11.40 5.70
C GLN A 279 -5.39 12.70 6.44
N LYS A 280 -6.51 13.34 6.17
CA LYS A 280 -6.97 14.56 6.83
C LYS A 280 -7.10 14.37 8.35
N ARG A 281 -7.81 13.33 8.80
CA ARG A 281 -7.97 12.99 10.23
C ARG A 281 -6.63 12.75 10.90
N THR A 282 -5.72 12.05 10.24
CA THR A 282 -4.38 11.80 10.75
C THR A 282 -3.60 13.08 11.02
N VAL A 283 -3.63 14.03 10.07
CA VAL A 283 -3.00 15.36 10.26
C VAL A 283 -3.68 16.13 11.38
N MET A 284 -5.02 16.16 11.42
CA MET A 284 -5.79 16.83 12.49
C MET A 284 -5.44 16.28 13.88
N ALA A 285 -5.24 14.98 14.01
CA ALA A 285 -4.82 14.38 15.28
C ALA A 285 -3.45 14.92 15.74
N TRP A 286 -2.48 15.04 14.83
CA TRP A 286 -1.18 15.62 15.16
C TRP A 286 -1.23 17.13 15.40
N ILE A 287 -2.15 17.88 14.79
CA ILE A 287 -2.42 19.29 15.10
C ILE A 287 -2.95 19.43 16.53
N ALA A 288 -3.95 18.62 16.91
CA ALA A 288 -4.48 18.58 18.28
C ALA A 288 -3.37 18.23 19.29
N TRP A 289 -2.51 17.28 18.93
CA TRP A 289 -1.32 16.95 19.73
C TRP A 289 -0.38 18.13 19.92
N ALA A 290 -0.03 18.84 18.84
CA ALA A 290 0.84 20.01 18.89
C ALA A 290 0.28 21.14 19.75
N ARG A 291 -1.05 21.27 19.82
CA ARG A 291 -1.78 22.24 20.67
C ARG A 291 -1.96 21.79 22.11
N GLY A 292 -1.50 20.60 22.48
CA GLY A 292 -1.63 20.06 23.83
C GLY A 292 -2.97 19.38 24.14
N SER A 293 -3.90 19.31 23.17
CA SER A 293 -5.21 18.65 23.31
C SER A 293 -5.07 17.12 23.17
N ARG A 294 -4.44 16.48 24.18
CA ARG A 294 -4.01 15.07 24.11
C ARG A 294 -5.17 14.09 23.90
N ASP A 295 -6.28 14.26 24.61
CA ASP A 295 -7.43 13.35 24.53
C ASP A 295 -8.10 13.44 23.14
N GLU A 296 -8.26 14.62 22.60
CA GLU A 296 -8.81 14.83 21.26
C GLU A 296 -7.86 14.28 20.19
N ALA A 297 -6.55 14.45 20.36
CA ALA A 297 -5.54 13.88 19.46
C ALA A 297 -5.63 12.36 19.39
N LEU A 298 -5.66 11.69 20.55
CA LEU A 298 -5.79 10.23 20.64
C LEU A 298 -7.13 9.74 20.07
N LYS A 299 -8.23 10.41 20.41
CA LYS A 299 -9.57 10.09 19.89
C LYS A 299 -9.60 10.16 18.36
N THR A 300 -9.08 11.24 17.80
CA THR A 300 -9.05 11.47 16.34
C THR A 300 -8.12 10.46 15.64
N MET A 301 -6.96 10.16 16.23
CA MET A 301 -6.04 9.18 15.67
C MET A 301 -6.60 7.75 15.72
N ARG A 302 -7.30 7.37 16.80
CA ARG A 302 -8.01 6.08 16.87
C ARG A 302 -9.06 5.97 15.76
N ALA A 303 -9.87 7.01 15.58
CA ALA A 303 -10.88 7.02 14.52
C ALA A 303 -10.26 6.93 13.11
N ALA A 304 -9.09 7.55 12.88
CA ALA A 304 -8.35 7.41 11.64
C ALA A 304 -7.84 5.97 11.44
N ALA A 305 -7.26 5.38 12.47
CA ALA A 305 -6.76 4.01 12.41
C ALA A 305 -7.88 2.97 12.21
N ASP A 306 -9.02 3.15 12.85
CA ASP A 306 -10.20 2.28 12.69
C ASP A 306 -10.81 2.41 11.29
N LEU A 307 -10.82 3.61 10.71
CA LEU A 307 -11.24 3.84 9.34
C LEU A 307 -10.31 3.11 8.35
N GLU A 308 -8.98 3.20 8.53
CA GLU A 308 -8.00 2.48 7.70
C GLU A 308 -8.20 0.96 7.78
N ASP A 309 -8.39 0.42 8.98
CA ASP A 309 -8.58 -1.02 9.19
C ASP A 309 -9.88 -1.54 8.58
N SER A 310 -10.90 -0.69 8.43
CA SER A 310 -12.16 -1.05 7.77
C SER A 310 -12.04 -1.22 6.26
N MET A 311 -10.97 -0.70 5.66
CA MET A 311 -10.74 -0.72 4.21
C MET A 311 -9.59 -1.66 3.83
N GLU A 312 -9.50 -2.00 2.55
CA GLU A 312 -8.29 -2.56 1.96
C GLU A 312 -7.50 -1.47 1.20
N LYS A 313 -6.18 -1.66 1.06
CA LYS A 313 -5.40 -0.78 0.19
C LYS A 313 -5.87 -0.87 -1.25
N HIS A 314 -5.64 0.17 -2.03
CA HIS A 314 -5.83 0.08 -3.48
C HIS A 314 -4.85 -0.94 -4.08
N ILE A 315 -5.31 -1.72 -5.07
CA ILE A 315 -4.51 -2.79 -5.68
C ILE A 315 -3.19 -2.29 -6.30
N VAL A 316 -3.12 -1.02 -6.71
CA VAL A 316 -1.92 -0.41 -7.32
C VAL A 316 -0.88 -0.04 -6.26
N THR A 317 -1.25 0.27 -5.03
CA THR A 317 -0.31 0.79 -4.03
C THR A 317 0.41 -0.33 -3.26
N PRO A 318 1.70 -0.20 -2.92
CA PRO A 318 2.38 -1.17 -2.06
C PRO A 318 1.76 -1.20 -0.65
N SER A 319 1.50 -0.03 -0.07
CA SER A 319 0.90 0.17 1.25
C SER A 319 0.42 1.61 1.39
N PRO A 320 -0.28 2.02 2.46
CA PRO A 320 -0.39 3.43 2.84
C PRO A 320 0.98 4.11 2.88
N VAL A 321 1.05 5.43 2.74
CA VAL A 321 2.33 6.17 2.90
C VAL A 321 2.94 5.88 4.28
N VAL A 322 2.10 5.88 5.29
CA VAL A 322 2.39 5.38 6.64
C VAL A 322 1.08 4.87 7.24
N PRO A 323 1.04 3.68 7.84
CA PRO A 323 -0.17 3.16 8.47
C PRO A 323 -0.63 4.03 9.64
N ALA A 324 -1.92 4.38 9.66
CA ALA A 324 -2.50 5.18 10.75
C ALA A 324 -2.39 4.46 12.10
N ARG A 325 -2.44 3.13 12.11
CA ARG A 325 -2.26 2.31 13.31
C ARG A 325 -0.83 2.41 13.87
N GLU A 326 0.21 2.53 13.03
CA GLU A 326 1.59 2.82 13.48
C GLU A 326 1.67 4.22 14.09
N LEU A 327 1.08 5.23 13.46
CA LEU A 327 1.05 6.60 13.99
C LEU A 327 0.26 6.70 15.30
N LEU A 328 -0.80 5.90 15.47
CA LEU A 328 -1.48 5.75 16.76
C LEU A 328 -0.54 5.16 17.82
N GLY A 329 0.20 4.12 17.49
CA GLY A 329 1.19 3.53 18.39
C GLY A 329 2.24 4.55 18.84
N GLU A 330 2.77 5.38 17.92
CA GLU A 330 3.70 6.45 18.24
C GLU A 330 3.07 7.51 19.18
N MET A 331 1.84 7.91 18.91
CA MET A 331 1.11 8.89 19.73
C MET A 331 0.84 8.35 21.15
N LEU A 332 0.50 7.06 21.26
CA LEU A 332 0.30 6.36 22.54
C LEU A 332 1.61 6.26 23.35
N LEU A 333 2.74 5.98 22.71
CA LEU A 333 4.05 6.03 23.36
C LEU A 333 4.34 7.43 23.90
N ALA A 334 4.10 8.46 23.10
CA ALA A 334 4.28 9.85 23.51
C ALA A 334 3.30 10.29 24.63
N ALA A 335 2.15 9.60 24.74
CA ALA A 335 1.16 9.80 25.84
C ALA A 335 1.47 8.95 27.07
N ASN A 336 2.61 8.25 27.12
CA ASN A 336 2.96 7.31 28.20
C ASN A 336 1.93 6.17 28.40
N GLN A 337 1.39 5.66 27.28
CA GLN A 337 0.45 4.53 27.25
C GLN A 337 1.08 3.33 26.52
N PRO A 338 2.19 2.74 27.03
CA PRO A 338 2.96 1.75 26.27
C PRO A 338 2.21 0.44 26.04
N ALA A 339 1.34 0.02 26.94
CA ALA A 339 0.57 -1.24 26.76
C ALA A 339 -0.41 -1.13 25.58
N GLU A 340 -1.05 0.02 25.39
CA GLU A 340 -1.92 0.25 24.24
C GLU A 340 -1.11 0.48 22.96
N ALA A 341 0.04 1.14 23.07
CA ALA A 341 0.96 1.32 21.96
C ALA A 341 1.44 -0.03 21.39
N LEU A 342 1.81 -0.96 22.27
CA LEU A 342 2.22 -2.31 21.87
C LEU A 342 1.10 -3.02 21.08
N LYS A 343 -0.13 -2.97 21.57
CA LYS A 343 -1.30 -3.52 20.87
C LYS A 343 -1.50 -2.87 19.49
N ALA A 344 -1.32 -1.55 19.39
CA ALA A 344 -1.46 -0.83 18.12
C ALA A 344 -0.39 -1.25 17.10
N PHE A 345 0.87 -1.38 17.50
CA PHE A 345 1.95 -1.85 16.62
C PHE A 345 1.77 -3.32 16.24
N GLU A 346 1.37 -4.18 17.16
CA GLU A 346 1.09 -5.61 16.87
C GLU A 346 -0.09 -5.74 15.88
N ALA A 347 -1.15 -4.96 16.03
CA ALA A 347 -2.28 -4.94 15.09
C ALA A 347 -1.85 -4.44 13.70
N SER A 348 -1.02 -3.39 13.63
CA SER A 348 -0.46 -2.93 12.36
C SER A 348 0.38 -4.01 11.69
N ALA A 349 1.20 -4.74 12.46
CA ALA A 349 2.07 -5.79 11.93
C ALA A 349 1.30 -7.02 11.37
N GLN A 350 0.05 -7.22 11.72
CA GLN A 350 -0.81 -8.25 11.10
C GLN A 350 -1.21 -7.88 9.67
N ARG A 351 -1.31 -6.60 9.36
CA ARG A 351 -1.69 -6.11 8.02
C ARG A 351 -0.48 -5.74 7.16
N GLU A 352 0.53 -5.17 7.80
CA GLU A 352 1.76 -4.64 7.18
C GLU A 352 2.98 -5.23 7.93
N PRO A 353 3.29 -6.52 7.73
CA PRO A 353 4.35 -7.18 8.50
C PRO A 353 5.74 -6.66 8.12
N ASN A 354 6.66 -6.82 9.05
CA ASN A 354 8.09 -6.50 8.86
C ASN A 354 8.37 -5.03 8.48
N ARG A 355 7.47 -4.11 8.83
CA ARG A 355 7.78 -2.68 8.68
C ARG A 355 8.77 -2.25 9.76
N LEU A 356 9.82 -1.53 9.34
CA LEU A 356 10.89 -1.07 10.25
C LEU A 356 10.33 -0.30 11.43
N ARG A 357 9.44 0.68 11.17
CA ARG A 357 8.82 1.53 12.19
C ARG A 357 7.91 0.75 13.12
N GLY A 358 7.09 -0.14 12.58
CA GLY A 358 6.18 -0.98 13.37
C GLY A 358 6.95 -1.90 14.31
N VAL A 359 8.00 -2.57 13.83
CA VAL A 359 8.86 -3.44 14.64
C VAL A 359 9.60 -2.66 15.72
N TYR A 360 10.17 -1.50 15.38
CA TYR A 360 10.85 -0.65 16.34
C TYR A 360 9.91 -0.11 17.41
N GLY A 361 8.72 0.39 17.02
CA GLY A 361 7.72 0.89 17.95
C GLY A 361 7.22 -0.18 18.92
N ALA A 362 7.00 -1.40 18.42
CA ALA A 362 6.65 -2.55 19.26
C ALA A 362 7.76 -2.88 20.29
N ALA A 363 9.03 -2.83 19.85
CA ALA A 363 10.17 -3.01 20.75
C ALA A 363 10.20 -1.97 21.87
N GLN A 364 10.06 -0.69 21.52
CA GLN A 364 10.02 0.41 22.50
C GLN A 364 8.85 0.25 23.49
N ALA A 365 7.67 -0.08 22.99
CA ALA A 365 6.49 -0.29 23.82
C ALA A 365 6.70 -1.48 24.78
N ALA A 366 7.31 -2.57 24.31
CA ALA A 366 7.64 -3.73 25.14
C ALA A 366 8.65 -3.39 26.26
N VAL A 367 9.67 -2.56 25.96
CA VAL A 367 10.61 -2.06 26.99
C VAL A 367 9.85 -1.30 28.07
N LEU A 368 8.98 -0.37 27.69
CA LEU A 368 8.25 0.49 28.63
C LEU A 368 7.18 -0.28 29.44
N THR A 369 6.70 -1.43 28.95
CA THR A 369 5.81 -2.32 29.70
C THR A 369 6.56 -3.32 30.59
N GLY A 370 7.89 -3.35 30.54
CA GLY A 370 8.72 -4.31 31.27
C GLY A 370 8.76 -5.72 30.66
N ASP A 371 8.20 -5.92 29.46
CA ASP A 371 8.25 -7.19 28.73
C ASP A 371 9.60 -7.33 27.99
N SER A 372 10.61 -7.72 28.74
CA SER A 372 11.98 -7.87 28.20
C SER A 372 12.10 -8.96 27.12
N VAL A 373 11.25 -9.98 27.19
CA VAL A 373 11.22 -11.09 26.19
C VAL A 373 10.75 -10.56 24.85
N LYS A 374 9.60 -9.88 24.80
CA LYS A 374 9.11 -9.23 23.58
C LYS A 374 10.06 -8.16 23.08
N ALA A 375 10.57 -7.31 23.97
CA ALA A 375 11.52 -6.25 23.61
C ALA A 375 12.75 -6.81 22.88
N ARG A 376 13.37 -7.85 23.46
CA ARG A 376 14.54 -8.52 22.85
C ARG A 376 14.16 -9.18 21.52
N SER A 377 13.02 -9.81 21.42
CA SER A 377 12.52 -10.44 20.21
C SER A 377 12.33 -9.41 19.07
N TYR A 378 11.66 -8.28 19.34
CA TYR A 378 11.44 -7.23 18.33
C TYR A 378 12.73 -6.54 17.93
N TYR A 379 13.64 -6.23 18.86
CA TYR A 379 14.93 -5.66 18.50
C TYR A 379 15.81 -6.63 17.69
N ALA A 380 15.81 -7.91 18.03
CA ALA A 380 16.51 -8.93 17.23
C ALA A 380 15.93 -9.03 15.81
N LYS A 381 14.60 -9.01 15.71
CA LYS A 381 13.91 -8.97 14.42
C LYS A 381 14.29 -7.72 13.60
N LEU A 382 14.35 -6.55 14.25
CA LEU A 382 14.73 -5.30 13.57
C LEU A 382 16.16 -5.36 13.04
N VAL A 383 17.12 -5.84 13.85
CA VAL A 383 18.52 -5.99 13.44
C VAL A 383 18.66 -6.98 12.29
N ALA A 384 17.95 -8.12 12.35
CA ALA A 384 17.94 -9.10 11.26
C ALA A 384 17.34 -8.53 9.96
N LEU A 385 16.24 -7.81 10.07
CA LEU A 385 15.56 -7.16 8.95
C LEU A 385 16.49 -6.16 8.24
N THR A 386 17.26 -5.41 9.00
CA THR A 386 18.09 -4.30 8.51
C THR A 386 19.58 -4.63 8.42
N GLN A 387 19.93 -5.92 8.35
CA GLN A 387 21.34 -6.36 8.33
C GLN A 387 22.17 -5.75 7.18
N ASN A 388 21.53 -5.42 6.06
CA ASN A 388 22.11 -4.78 4.88
C ASN A 388 21.69 -3.31 4.76
N GLY A 389 21.18 -2.70 5.83
CA GLY A 389 20.81 -1.29 5.86
C GLY A 389 22.01 -0.36 5.98
N ASP A 390 21.81 0.93 5.72
CA ASP A 390 22.88 1.96 5.76
C ASP A 390 23.42 2.20 7.18
N GLY A 391 22.75 1.70 8.22
CA GLY A 391 23.13 1.83 9.62
C GLY A 391 22.98 3.24 10.22
N ALA A 392 22.53 4.22 9.43
CA ALA A 392 22.46 5.62 9.83
C ALA A 392 21.25 5.96 10.75
N ARG A 393 20.21 5.11 10.77
CA ARG A 393 19.03 5.37 11.58
C ARG A 393 19.26 5.11 13.06
N ARG A 394 18.84 6.06 13.89
CA ARG A 394 18.96 5.97 15.36
C ARG A 394 18.29 4.70 15.93
N GLU A 395 17.18 4.27 15.32
CA GLU A 395 16.44 3.07 15.68
C GLU A 395 17.31 1.81 15.64
N LEU A 396 18.20 1.71 14.65
CA LEU A 396 19.10 0.57 14.50
C LEU A 396 20.21 0.59 15.53
N GLN A 397 20.73 1.77 15.86
CA GLN A 397 21.72 1.94 16.91
C GLN A 397 21.14 1.52 18.26
N GLN A 398 19.95 2.01 18.61
CA GLN A 398 19.26 1.66 19.86
C GLN A 398 18.94 0.17 19.95
N ALA A 399 18.56 -0.47 18.84
CA ALA A 399 18.31 -1.92 18.83
C ALA A 399 19.59 -2.71 19.14
N LYS A 400 20.72 -2.34 18.55
CA LYS A 400 22.02 -2.97 18.80
C LYS A 400 22.48 -2.75 20.23
N GLU A 401 22.36 -1.53 20.76
CA GLU A 401 22.70 -1.19 22.15
C GLU A 401 21.87 -2.00 23.14
N TYR A 402 20.55 -2.12 22.93
CA TYR A 402 19.68 -2.92 23.80
C TYR A 402 20.06 -4.40 23.80
N LEU A 403 20.35 -4.96 22.63
CA LEU A 403 20.72 -6.38 22.51
C LEU A 403 22.10 -6.69 23.10
N ALA A 404 23.01 -5.70 23.15
CA ALA A 404 24.33 -5.83 23.76
C ALA A 404 24.28 -5.84 25.30
N GLN A 405 23.19 -5.34 25.90
CA GLN A 405 22.96 -5.43 27.34
C GLN A 405 22.63 -6.87 27.72
N ARG A 406 23.34 -7.45 28.73
CA ARG A 406 23.17 -8.83 29.20
C ARG A 406 21.94 -8.99 30.09
#